data_5e3209fd16792f22f04ac350973bf475
#
_entry.id   5e3209fd16792f22f04ac350973bf475
#
_cell.length_a   1.000
_cell.length_b   1.000
_cell.length_c   1.000
_cell.angle_alpha   90.00
_cell.angle_beta   90.00
_cell.angle_gamma   90.00
#
_symmetry.space_group_name_H-M   'P 1'
#
loop_
_entity.id
_entity.type
_entity.pdbx_description
1 polymer ?
#
loop_
_entity_poly.entity_id
_entity_poly.type
_entity_poly.pdbx_seq_one_letter_code
_entity_poly.pdbx_strand_id
1 'polypeptide(L)'
;MQIIHADPTRMIDLPDVGPCPRPVDIDQSVTGFKRLKSLRIYRFRAGVTIAGDSEGDEVYIVPFGGTVQMQITGLTPVTATLSAGSESRALYMAPDHSYRLTPETETLVAYARASAVGRIASHVVNSPGDTLAEVLSFVIADLSDGDTLANHPAKDRLIHVVSGAIVVAGRQVTASQTAAFAPGQKGLVQADGLTTLLMVSA
;
A
#
# COMPACT_ATOMS: atom_id res chain seq x y z
N MET A 1 -10.11 7.68 15.18
CA MET A 1 -8.76 7.41 14.63
C MET A 1 -8.01 6.49 15.58
N GLN A 2 -7.41 5.43 15.05
CA GLN A 2 -6.53 4.48 15.75
C GLN A 2 -5.12 4.66 15.20
N ILE A 3 -4.09 4.56 16.05
CA ILE A 3 -2.69 4.48 15.61
C ILE A 3 -2.22 3.04 15.81
N ILE A 4 -1.67 2.47 14.75
CA ILE A 4 -1.18 1.09 14.71
C ILE A 4 0.32 1.15 14.47
N HIS A 5 1.08 0.42 15.29
CA HIS A 5 2.54 0.37 15.21
C HIS A 5 2.96 -0.81 14.33
N ALA A 6 3.96 -0.61 13.48
CA ALA A 6 4.62 -1.71 12.81
C ALA A 6 5.35 -2.59 13.84
N ASP A 7 5.42 -3.88 13.54
CA ASP A 7 6.24 -4.84 14.28
C ASP A 7 7.44 -5.24 13.41
N PRO A 8 8.62 -4.64 13.63
CA PRO A 8 9.79 -4.90 12.79
C PRO A 8 10.33 -6.34 12.94
N THR A 9 9.88 -7.07 13.96
CA THR A 9 10.30 -8.45 14.23
C THR A 9 9.36 -9.49 13.62
N ARG A 10 8.20 -9.06 13.11
CA ARG A 10 7.21 -9.97 12.54
C ARG A 10 7.74 -10.66 11.31
N MET A 11 7.71 -11.99 11.35
CA MET A 11 8.07 -12.86 10.23
C MET A 11 6.84 -13.67 9.81
N ILE A 12 6.78 -13.99 8.53
CA ILE A 12 5.83 -14.94 7.97
C ILE A 12 6.56 -15.94 7.08
N ASP A 13 6.05 -17.14 6.93
CA ASP A 13 6.54 -18.09 5.94
C ASP A 13 5.78 -17.87 4.62
N LEU A 14 6.52 -17.54 3.58
CA LEU A 14 5.99 -17.48 2.22
C LEU A 14 6.29 -18.79 1.49
N PRO A 15 5.34 -19.34 0.73
CA PRO A 15 5.60 -20.52 -0.10
C PRO A 15 6.82 -20.28 -1.00
N ASP A 16 7.68 -21.28 -1.10
CA ASP A 16 8.90 -21.30 -1.95
C ASP A 16 9.98 -20.24 -1.61
N VAL A 17 9.73 -19.35 -0.64
CA VAL A 17 10.64 -18.28 -0.21
C VAL A 17 11.15 -18.51 1.22
N GLY A 18 10.30 -19.09 2.09
CA GLY A 18 10.56 -19.27 3.51
C GLY A 18 10.31 -17.98 4.33
N PRO A 19 11.01 -17.81 5.47
CA PRO A 19 10.78 -16.70 6.38
C PRO A 19 11.01 -15.34 5.72
N CYS A 20 9.99 -14.48 5.78
CA CYS A 20 9.99 -13.15 5.18
C CYS A 20 9.52 -12.10 6.21
N PRO A 21 10.26 -10.99 6.42
CA PRO A 21 9.81 -9.91 7.27
C PRO A 21 8.55 -9.24 6.72
N ARG A 22 7.53 -9.09 7.58
CA ARG A 22 6.30 -8.36 7.31
C ARG A 22 6.00 -7.35 8.42
N PRO A 23 6.73 -6.24 8.49
CA PRO A 23 6.61 -5.28 9.58
C PRO A 23 5.22 -4.64 9.72
N VAL A 24 4.48 -4.51 8.64
CA VAL A 24 3.10 -4.00 8.66
C VAL A 24 2.15 -5.11 8.22
N ASP A 25 1.18 -5.39 9.06
CA ASP A 25 0.16 -6.40 8.83
C ASP A 25 -1.15 -5.93 9.45
N ILE A 26 -1.87 -5.13 8.69
CA ILE A 26 -3.13 -4.51 9.11
C ILE A 26 -4.24 -5.09 8.26
N ASP A 27 -5.23 -5.68 8.91
CA ASP A 27 -6.42 -6.23 8.27
C ASP A 27 -7.71 -5.76 8.96
N GLN A 28 -8.82 -6.32 8.52
CA GLN A 28 -10.14 -5.99 9.04
C GLN A 28 -10.32 -6.38 10.51
N SER A 29 -9.61 -7.40 11.01
CA SER A 29 -9.68 -7.79 12.43
C SER A 29 -9.08 -6.72 13.34
N VAL A 30 -8.07 -5.99 12.84
CA VAL A 30 -7.43 -4.88 13.56
C VAL A 30 -8.23 -3.58 13.46
N THR A 31 -8.79 -3.29 12.28
CA THR A 31 -9.39 -1.99 11.97
C THR A 31 -10.91 -1.94 12.11
N GLY A 32 -11.58 -3.09 11.95
CA GLY A 32 -13.03 -3.16 11.82
C GLY A 32 -13.57 -2.58 10.50
N PHE A 33 -12.72 -2.33 9.52
CA PHE A 33 -13.10 -1.78 8.21
C PHE A 33 -14.00 -2.74 7.43
N LYS A 34 -14.83 -2.19 6.55
CA LYS A 34 -15.76 -2.98 5.75
C LYS A 34 -15.30 -3.23 4.33
N ARG A 35 -14.60 -2.27 3.72
CA ARG A 35 -14.18 -2.34 2.32
C ARG A 35 -12.68 -2.54 2.16
N LEU A 36 -11.87 -1.75 2.85
CA LEU A 36 -10.42 -1.91 2.86
C LEU A 36 -10.07 -3.17 3.67
N LYS A 37 -9.64 -4.22 2.98
CA LYS A 37 -9.39 -5.52 3.60
C LYS A 37 -8.06 -5.58 4.33
N SER A 38 -7.00 -5.02 3.71
CA SER A 38 -5.68 -5.04 4.35
C SER A 38 -4.72 -4.03 3.76
N LEU A 39 -3.74 -3.65 4.57
CA LEU A 39 -2.46 -3.08 4.16
C LEU A 39 -1.36 -3.95 4.77
N ARG A 40 -0.52 -4.55 3.92
CA ARG A 40 0.63 -5.35 4.32
C ARG A 40 1.88 -4.80 3.67
N ILE A 41 2.96 -4.66 4.44
CA ILE A 41 4.25 -4.25 3.91
C ILE A 41 5.26 -5.35 4.21
N TYR A 42 5.92 -5.82 3.18
CA TYR A 42 6.94 -6.86 3.23
C TYR A 42 8.31 -6.28 2.93
N ARG A 43 9.35 -6.88 3.49
CA ARG A 43 10.74 -6.61 3.11
C ARG A 43 11.24 -7.81 2.34
N PHE A 44 11.42 -7.65 1.04
CA PHE A 44 11.90 -8.69 0.15
C PHE A 44 13.39 -8.55 -0.13
N ARG A 45 14.10 -9.67 -0.12
CA ARG A 45 15.50 -9.74 -0.54
C ARG A 45 15.60 -9.67 -2.05
N ALA A 46 16.74 -9.17 -2.56
CA ALA A 46 17.04 -9.18 -3.99
C ALA A 46 17.00 -10.61 -4.58
N GLY A 47 16.49 -10.73 -5.78
CA GLY A 47 16.50 -11.98 -6.57
C GLY A 47 15.50 -13.06 -6.14
N VAL A 48 14.75 -12.88 -5.03
CA VAL A 48 13.71 -13.84 -4.67
C VAL A 48 12.49 -13.64 -5.57
N THR A 49 11.82 -14.70 -5.95
CA THR A 49 10.55 -14.62 -6.69
C THR A 49 9.40 -14.91 -5.76
N ILE A 50 8.53 -13.93 -5.61
CA ILE A 50 7.32 -14.01 -4.81
C ILE A 50 6.14 -14.22 -5.75
N ALA A 51 5.28 -15.19 -5.45
CA ALA A 51 4.05 -15.44 -6.17
C ALA A 51 2.85 -15.25 -5.24
N GLY A 52 1.72 -14.87 -5.82
CA GLY A 52 0.45 -14.71 -5.11
C GLY A 52 -0.67 -14.44 -6.09
N ASP A 53 -1.84 -14.15 -5.56
CA ASP A 53 -3.05 -13.87 -6.32
C ASP A 53 -3.88 -12.77 -5.69
N SER A 54 -4.82 -12.24 -6.46
CA SER A 54 -5.79 -11.26 -5.99
C SER A 54 -7.05 -11.89 -5.41
N GLU A 55 -7.30 -13.17 -5.70
CA GLU A 55 -8.63 -13.77 -5.46
C GLU A 55 -9.72 -12.86 -6.05
N GLY A 56 -10.83 -12.64 -5.36
CA GLY A 56 -11.88 -11.72 -5.76
C GLY A 56 -11.65 -10.25 -5.38
N ASP A 57 -10.41 -9.82 -5.13
CA ASP A 57 -10.07 -8.49 -4.63
C ASP A 57 -9.38 -7.61 -5.68
N GLU A 58 -9.51 -6.30 -5.51
CA GLU A 58 -8.60 -5.32 -6.09
C GLU A 58 -7.33 -5.26 -5.23
N VAL A 59 -6.16 -5.21 -5.87
CA VAL A 59 -4.89 -5.11 -5.17
C VAL A 59 -4.02 -4.03 -5.79
N TYR A 60 -3.48 -3.12 -4.96
CA TYR A 60 -2.33 -2.29 -5.33
C TYR A 60 -1.05 -2.88 -4.77
N ILE A 61 -0.03 -2.95 -5.63
CA ILE A 61 1.33 -3.37 -5.28
C ILE A 61 2.25 -2.17 -5.48
N VAL A 62 2.88 -1.72 -4.39
CA VAL A 62 3.60 -0.44 -4.34
C VAL A 62 4.98 -0.65 -3.72
N PRO A 63 6.08 -0.60 -4.48
CA PRO A 63 7.43 -0.59 -3.92
C PRO A 63 7.78 0.79 -3.32
N PHE A 64 8.46 0.79 -2.15
CA PHE A 64 8.94 2.01 -1.48
C PHE A 64 10.44 2.26 -1.63
N GLY A 65 11.14 1.40 -2.28
CA GLY A 65 12.57 1.55 -2.52
C GLY A 65 13.03 0.52 -3.52
N GLY A 66 14.11 0.80 -4.22
CA GLY A 66 14.64 -0.11 -5.22
C GLY A 66 13.71 -0.31 -6.41
N THR A 67 13.97 -1.41 -7.12
CA THR A 67 13.28 -1.79 -8.36
C THR A 67 12.74 -3.20 -8.22
N VAL A 68 11.54 -3.43 -8.71
CA VAL A 68 10.91 -4.75 -8.76
C VAL A 68 10.41 -5.05 -10.17
N GLN A 69 10.66 -6.27 -10.64
CA GLN A 69 10.04 -6.79 -11.84
C GLN A 69 8.71 -7.45 -11.47
N MET A 70 7.67 -7.13 -12.21
CA MET A 70 6.32 -7.63 -12.00
C MET A 70 5.79 -8.32 -13.24
N GLN A 71 5.13 -9.46 -13.03
CA GLN A 71 4.36 -10.15 -14.06
C GLN A 71 3.01 -10.50 -13.48
N ILE A 72 1.94 -10.00 -14.09
CA ILE A 72 0.56 -10.43 -13.82
C ILE A 72 0.11 -11.38 -14.91
N THR A 73 -0.57 -12.44 -14.52
CA THR A 73 -1.21 -13.42 -15.39
C THR A 73 -2.70 -13.48 -15.09
N GLY A 74 -3.50 -13.71 -16.11
CA GLY A 74 -4.96 -13.70 -16.03
C GLY A 74 -5.56 -13.12 -17.31
N LEU A 75 -6.79 -12.60 -17.21
CA LEU A 75 -7.50 -12.03 -18.37
C LEU A 75 -6.83 -10.76 -18.92
N THR A 76 -6.15 -10.02 -18.05
CA THR A 76 -5.44 -8.78 -18.43
C THR A 76 -3.98 -8.89 -17.98
N PRO A 77 -3.12 -9.61 -18.74
CA PRO A 77 -1.74 -9.80 -18.36
C PRO A 77 -0.96 -8.48 -18.45
N VAL A 78 -0.07 -8.26 -17.49
CA VAL A 78 0.81 -7.08 -17.44
C VAL A 78 2.21 -7.54 -17.08
N THR A 79 3.22 -7.00 -17.78
CA THR A 79 4.63 -7.10 -17.36
C THR A 79 5.16 -5.70 -17.21
N ALA A 80 5.76 -5.40 -16.06
CA ALA A 80 6.26 -4.07 -15.76
C ALA A 80 7.48 -4.12 -14.85
N THR A 81 8.29 -3.10 -14.94
CA THR A 81 9.32 -2.78 -13.94
C THR A 81 8.83 -1.57 -13.15
N LEU A 82 8.66 -1.75 -11.84
CA LEU A 82 8.25 -0.70 -10.93
C LEU A 82 9.45 -0.21 -10.13
N SER A 83 9.56 1.10 -9.97
CA SER A 83 10.65 1.68 -9.19
C SER A 83 10.14 2.83 -8.33
N ALA A 84 10.58 2.88 -7.08
CA ALA A 84 10.30 4.02 -6.22
C ALA A 84 10.88 5.30 -6.85
N GLY A 85 10.09 6.36 -6.90
CA GLY A 85 10.49 7.64 -7.50
C GLY A 85 10.40 7.72 -9.04
N SER A 86 10.05 6.63 -9.74
CA SER A 86 9.75 6.66 -11.17
C SER A 86 8.29 6.99 -11.46
N GLU A 87 7.96 7.22 -12.73
CA GLU A 87 6.57 7.36 -13.17
C GLU A 87 5.77 6.06 -12.95
N SER A 88 6.40 4.90 -13.16
CA SER A 88 5.80 3.58 -12.91
C SER A 88 5.93 3.19 -11.44
N ARG A 89 5.10 3.79 -10.58
CA ARG A 89 5.23 3.66 -9.12
C ARG A 89 4.48 2.49 -8.52
N ALA A 90 3.42 2.04 -9.15
CA ALA A 90 2.58 0.99 -8.61
C ALA A 90 1.94 0.17 -9.71
N LEU A 91 1.38 -0.97 -9.32
CA LEU A 91 0.63 -1.81 -10.21
C LEU A 91 -0.72 -2.10 -9.57
N TYR A 92 -1.79 -1.84 -10.34
CA TYR A 92 -3.12 -2.31 -10.02
C TYR A 92 -3.32 -3.71 -10.59
N MET A 93 -3.73 -4.64 -9.74
CA MET A 93 -4.08 -5.99 -10.12
C MET A 93 -5.58 -6.20 -9.94
N ALA A 94 -6.23 -6.57 -11.03
CA ALA A 94 -7.65 -6.87 -11.06
C ALA A 94 -7.99 -8.16 -10.28
N PRO A 95 -9.25 -8.39 -9.91
CA PRO A 95 -9.70 -9.66 -9.35
C PRO A 95 -9.38 -10.85 -10.24
N ASP A 96 -9.21 -12.02 -9.64
CA ASP A 96 -8.97 -13.31 -10.30
C ASP A 96 -7.68 -13.34 -11.16
N HIS A 97 -6.66 -12.59 -10.73
CA HIS A 97 -5.34 -12.57 -11.34
C HIS A 97 -4.28 -13.11 -10.39
N SER A 98 -3.22 -13.70 -10.96
CA SER A 98 -2.02 -14.10 -10.22
C SER A 98 -0.85 -13.23 -10.60
N TYR A 99 0.15 -13.12 -9.71
CA TYR A 99 1.34 -12.34 -9.98
C TYR A 99 2.62 -13.10 -9.62
N ARG A 100 3.70 -12.65 -10.24
CA ARG A 100 5.08 -12.90 -9.80
C ARG A 100 5.79 -11.56 -9.65
N LEU A 101 6.53 -11.42 -8.56
CA LEU A 101 7.32 -10.24 -8.24
C LEU A 101 8.76 -10.68 -7.93
N THR A 102 9.74 -10.02 -8.56
CA THR A 102 11.16 -10.27 -8.30
C THR A 102 11.85 -8.94 -8.02
N PRO A 103 12.28 -8.66 -6.78
CA PRO A 103 13.07 -7.49 -6.46
C PRO A 103 14.47 -7.57 -7.05
N GLU A 104 14.97 -6.50 -7.66
CA GLU A 104 16.35 -6.37 -8.12
C GLU A 104 17.31 -6.02 -6.97
N THR A 105 16.80 -5.31 -5.98
CA THR A 105 17.49 -4.95 -4.73
C THR A 105 16.60 -5.27 -3.54
N GLU A 106 17.15 -5.31 -2.33
CA GLU A 106 16.29 -5.39 -1.13
C GLU A 106 15.30 -4.21 -1.12
N THR A 107 14.03 -4.50 -0.97
CA THR A 107 12.98 -3.47 -1.04
C THR A 107 11.80 -3.75 -0.13
N LEU A 108 11.15 -2.68 0.32
CA LEU A 108 9.85 -2.73 0.95
C LEU A 108 8.76 -2.64 -0.13
N VAL A 109 7.79 -3.55 -0.07
CA VAL A 109 6.65 -3.57 -0.99
C VAL A 109 5.36 -3.60 -0.19
N ALA A 110 4.50 -2.63 -0.45
CA ALA A 110 3.16 -2.59 0.13
C ALA A 110 2.15 -3.29 -0.80
N TYR A 111 1.24 -4.01 -0.16
CA TYR A 111 0.05 -4.61 -0.76
C TYR A 111 -1.17 -4.05 -0.06
N ALA A 112 -1.98 -3.30 -0.78
CA ALA A 112 -3.28 -2.85 -0.32
C ALA A 112 -4.37 -3.64 -1.03
N ARG A 113 -5.34 -4.16 -0.28
CA ARG A 113 -6.45 -4.98 -0.81
C ARG A 113 -7.80 -4.42 -0.41
N ALA A 114 -8.72 -4.42 -1.35
CA ALA A 114 -10.12 -4.11 -1.11
C ALA A 114 -11.04 -5.08 -1.89
N SER A 115 -12.26 -5.27 -1.40
CA SER A 115 -13.27 -6.03 -2.15
C SER A 115 -13.60 -5.31 -3.45
N ALA A 116 -13.42 -5.99 -4.57
CA ALA A 116 -13.76 -5.45 -5.88
C ALA A 116 -15.28 -5.30 -6.04
N VAL A 117 -15.69 -4.28 -6.78
CA VAL A 117 -17.09 -4.04 -7.18
C VAL A 117 -17.27 -4.24 -8.67
N GLY A 118 -16.24 -4.02 -9.45
CA GLY A 118 -16.24 -4.12 -10.90
C GLY A 118 -15.05 -4.89 -11.46
N ARG A 119 -14.80 -4.74 -12.77
CA ARG A 119 -13.71 -5.41 -13.47
C ARG A 119 -12.93 -4.41 -14.32
N ILE A 120 -12.05 -3.67 -13.67
CA ILE A 120 -11.08 -2.85 -14.37
C ILE A 120 -9.86 -3.72 -14.70
N ALA A 121 -9.27 -3.53 -15.88
CA ALA A 121 -8.11 -4.29 -16.33
C ALA A 121 -6.88 -3.98 -15.44
N SER A 122 -6.04 -4.98 -15.21
CA SER A 122 -4.75 -4.77 -14.54
C SER A 122 -3.88 -3.81 -15.35
N HIS A 123 -3.22 -2.87 -14.68
CA HIS A 123 -2.41 -1.84 -15.34
C HIS A 123 -1.34 -1.26 -14.41
N VAL A 124 -0.33 -0.64 -15.01
CA VAL A 124 0.66 0.16 -14.29
C VAL A 124 0.07 1.51 -13.97
N VAL A 125 0.27 1.97 -12.75
CA VAL A 125 -0.16 3.30 -12.30
C VAL A 125 1.03 4.24 -12.32
N ASN A 126 0.94 5.26 -13.17
CA ASN A 126 2.03 6.18 -13.45
C ASN A 126 2.01 7.39 -12.51
N SER A 127 0.86 7.76 -11.98
CA SER A 127 0.72 8.92 -11.10
C SER A 127 -0.23 8.64 -9.94
N PRO A 128 0.04 9.17 -8.73
CA PRO A 128 -0.93 9.19 -7.67
C PRO A 128 -2.14 10.00 -8.12
N GLY A 129 -3.27 9.36 -8.35
CA GLY A 129 -4.47 10.00 -8.91
C GLY A 129 -4.95 9.39 -10.23
N ASP A 130 -4.11 8.69 -10.98
CA ASP A 130 -4.51 7.83 -12.11
C ASP A 130 -5.20 6.55 -11.63
N THR A 131 -6.05 6.70 -10.64
CA THR A 131 -6.76 5.56 -10.06
C THR A 131 -7.97 5.23 -10.93
N LEU A 132 -7.77 4.34 -11.88
CA LEU A 132 -8.88 3.69 -12.57
C LEU A 132 -9.54 2.58 -11.73
N ALA A 133 -9.08 2.36 -10.50
CA ALA A 133 -9.71 1.42 -9.59
C ALA A 133 -11.08 1.94 -9.14
N GLU A 134 -12.08 1.05 -9.07
CA GLU A 134 -13.45 1.46 -8.69
C GLU A 134 -13.58 1.74 -7.19
N VAL A 135 -12.86 1.01 -6.36
CA VAL A 135 -12.98 1.06 -4.91
C VAL A 135 -11.69 1.51 -4.26
N LEU A 136 -10.60 0.78 -4.55
CA LEU A 136 -9.31 0.99 -3.92
C LEU A 136 -8.59 2.19 -4.55
N SER A 137 -8.10 3.09 -3.73
CA SER A 137 -7.24 4.19 -4.16
C SER A 137 -6.00 4.29 -3.28
N PHE A 138 -4.90 4.79 -3.85
CA PHE A 138 -3.70 5.07 -3.09
C PHE A 138 -3.11 6.44 -3.48
N VAL A 139 -2.36 7.01 -2.55
CA VAL A 139 -1.55 8.21 -2.76
C VAL A 139 -0.20 7.98 -2.08
N ILE A 140 0.89 8.20 -2.80
CA ILE A 140 2.21 8.39 -2.20
C ILE A 140 2.46 9.88 -2.22
N ALA A 141 2.74 10.47 -1.06
CA ALA A 141 2.99 11.89 -0.95
C ALA A 141 4.32 12.14 -0.24
N ASP A 142 5.13 12.98 -0.88
CA ASP A 142 6.30 13.61 -0.27
C ASP A 142 5.90 15.03 0.13
N LEU A 143 5.89 15.31 1.41
CA LEU A 143 5.38 16.54 2.01
C LEU A 143 6.52 17.31 2.68
N SER A 144 6.50 18.62 2.54
CA SER A 144 7.32 19.54 3.31
C SER A 144 6.66 19.89 4.63
N ASP A 145 7.42 20.50 5.55
CA ASP A 145 6.88 20.96 6.83
C ASP A 145 5.67 21.89 6.66
N GLY A 146 4.61 21.59 7.38
CA GLY A 146 3.35 22.34 7.32
C GLY A 146 2.43 22.00 6.15
N ASP A 147 2.90 21.23 5.15
CA ASP A 147 2.05 20.77 4.05
C ASP A 147 0.87 19.94 4.57
N THR A 148 -0.25 20.06 3.87
CA THR A 148 -1.48 19.36 4.27
C THR A 148 -1.98 18.44 3.17
N LEU A 149 -2.51 17.28 3.59
CA LEU A 149 -3.17 16.34 2.70
C LEU A 149 -4.66 16.29 3.01
N ALA A 150 -5.46 16.45 1.94
CA ALA A 150 -6.91 16.36 2.07
C ALA A 150 -7.35 14.94 2.47
N ASN A 151 -8.28 14.88 3.38
CA ASN A 151 -8.81 13.64 3.92
C ASN A 151 -10.27 13.47 3.45
N HIS A 152 -10.54 12.44 2.62
CA HIS A 152 -11.90 12.11 2.18
C HIS A 152 -12.66 11.30 3.23
N PRO A 153 -13.67 11.86 3.91
CA PRO A 153 -14.28 11.22 5.09
C PRO A 153 -15.19 10.03 4.75
N ALA A 154 -15.52 9.80 3.48
CA ALA A 154 -16.51 8.78 3.09
C ALA A 154 -15.98 7.35 3.03
N LYS A 155 -14.65 7.15 3.13
CA LYS A 155 -13.98 5.85 2.88
C LYS A 155 -13.26 5.34 4.13
N ASP A 156 -13.08 4.01 4.21
CA ASP A 156 -12.05 3.39 5.06
C ASP A 156 -10.66 3.87 4.61
N ARG A 157 -9.77 4.24 5.54
CA ARG A 157 -8.45 4.76 5.19
C ARG A 157 -7.36 4.36 6.14
N LEU A 158 -6.19 4.08 5.56
CA LEU A 158 -4.94 3.90 6.27
C LEU A 158 -3.93 4.92 5.73
N ILE A 159 -3.24 5.61 6.63
CA ILE A 159 -2.14 6.52 6.33
C ILE A 159 -0.91 5.97 7.02
N HIS A 160 -0.03 5.37 6.26
CA HIS A 160 1.24 4.82 6.75
C HIS A 160 2.35 5.84 6.54
N VAL A 161 3.04 6.21 7.62
CA VAL A 161 4.21 7.11 7.55
C VAL A 161 5.44 6.26 7.23
N VAL A 162 5.98 6.46 6.03
CA VAL A 162 7.20 5.77 5.56
C VAL A 162 8.43 6.41 6.18
N SER A 163 8.50 7.75 6.18
CA SER A 163 9.56 8.53 6.83
C SER A 163 9.00 9.86 7.34
N GLY A 164 9.65 10.47 8.33
CA GLY A 164 9.20 11.72 8.93
C GLY A 164 8.06 11.54 9.92
N ALA A 165 7.18 12.54 10.02
CA ALA A 165 6.04 12.54 10.93
C ALA A 165 4.88 13.36 10.36
N ILE A 166 3.66 13.06 10.80
CA ILE A 166 2.47 13.86 10.55
C ILE A 166 1.75 14.15 11.85
N VAL A 167 1.01 15.25 11.89
CA VAL A 167 0.02 15.55 12.93
C VAL A 167 -1.37 15.36 12.34
N VAL A 168 -2.18 14.55 12.99
CA VAL A 168 -3.55 14.31 12.58
C VAL A 168 -4.47 14.22 13.79
N ALA A 169 -5.56 14.99 13.79
CA ALA A 169 -6.47 15.13 14.92
C ALA A 169 -5.75 15.44 16.26
N GLY A 170 -4.71 16.30 16.21
CA GLY A 170 -3.90 16.68 17.36
C GLY A 170 -2.94 15.60 17.89
N ARG A 171 -2.77 14.49 17.18
CA ARG A 171 -1.86 13.40 17.55
C ARG A 171 -0.75 13.26 16.51
N GLN A 172 0.48 13.13 16.98
CA GLN A 172 1.61 12.84 16.11
C GLN A 172 1.63 11.35 15.73
N VAL A 173 1.91 11.08 14.46
CA VAL A 173 2.11 9.76 13.87
C VAL A 173 3.47 9.79 13.18
N THR A 174 4.39 8.94 13.61
CA THR A 174 5.79 8.93 13.17
C THR A 174 6.07 7.78 12.21
N ALA A 175 7.27 7.75 11.65
CA ALA A 175 7.72 6.67 10.77
C ALA A 175 7.39 5.28 11.33
N SER A 176 6.99 4.37 10.45
CA SER A 176 6.54 3.01 10.76
C SER A 176 5.24 2.91 11.56
N GLN A 177 4.51 4.01 11.72
CA GLN A 177 3.15 4.00 12.28
C GLN A 177 2.11 4.19 11.17
N THR A 178 0.91 3.71 11.44
CA THR A 178 -0.24 3.83 10.54
C THR A 178 -1.43 4.43 11.30
N ALA A 179 -1.96 5.52 10.80
CA ALA A 179 -3.23 6.08 11.27
C ALA A 179 -4.39 5.44 10.49
N ALA A 180 -5.36 4.87 11.21
CA ALA A 180 -6.55 4.24 10.64
C ALA A 180 -7.79 5.09 10.92
N PHE A 181 -8.59 5.34 9.88
CA PHE A 181 -9.80 6.15 9.92
C PHE A 181 -10.97 5.38 9.34
N ALA A 182 -11.99 5.17 10.15
CA ALA A 182 -13.27 4.68 9.67
C ALA A 182 -14.03 5.77 8.89
N PRO A 183 -15.00 5.39 8.03
CA PRO A 183 -15.88 6.34 7.37
C PRO A 183 -16.53 7.32 8.36
N GLY A 184 -16.64 8.59 7.96
CA GLY A 184 -17.16 9.67 8.80
C GLY A 184 -16.11 10.37 9.67
N GLN A 185 -14.95 9.77 9.90
CA GLN A 185 -13.87 10.40 10.67
C GLN A 185 -13.15 11.45 9.82
N LYS A 186 -13.16 12.67 10.30
CA LYS A 186 -12.44 13.81 9.69
C LYS A 186 -11.11 14.02 10.42
N GLY A 187 -10.12 14.51 9.71
CA GLY A 187 -8.84 14.93 10.27
C GLY A 187 -7.98 15.54 9.18
N LEU A 188 -7.53 16.76 9.37
CA LEU A 188 -6.49 17.32 8.53
C LEU A 188 -5.20 16.57 8.84
N VAL A 189 -4.52 16.09 7.80
CA VAL A 189 -3.18 15.50 7.89
C VAL A 189 -2.21 16.60 7.58
N GLN A 190 -1.33 16.94 8.51
CA GLN A 190 -0.30 17.95 8.33
C GLN A 190 1.06 17.33 8.55
N ALA A 191 1.99 17.60 7.65
CA ALA A 191 3.38 17.16 7.80
C ALA A 191 4.08 17.93 8.93
N ASP A 192 4.86 17.20 9.73
CA ASP A 192 5.73 17.70 10.78
C ASP A 192 7.18 17.39 10.34
N GLY A 193 7.75 18.31 9.58
CA GLY A 193 8.99 18.14 8.85
C GLY A 193 8.83 17.44 7.49
N LEU A 194 9.97 17.10 6.85
CA LEU A 194 9.97 16.32 5.60
C LEU A 194 9.39 14.93 5.83
N THR A 195 8.34 14.61 5.12
CA THR A 195 7.56 13.38 5.36
C THR A 195 7.19 12.68 4.07
N THR A 196 7.44 11.38 4.00
CA THR A 196 6.89 10.50 2.96
C THR A 196 5.82 9.61 3.57
N LEU A 197 4.67 9.56 2.97
CA LEU A 197 3.58 8.70 3.41
C LEU A 197 2.92 7.93 2.25
N LEU A 198 2.29 6.81 2.61
CA LEU A 198 1.34 6.09 1.77
C LEU A 198 -0.06 6.20 2.38
N MET A 199 -1.00 6.72 1.62
CA MET A 199 -2.42 6.67 1.97
C MET A 199 -3.13 5.69 1.05
N VAL A 200 -3.88 4.76 1.64
CA VAL A 200 -4.77 3.85 0.93
C VAL A 200 -6.20 3.99 1.44
N SER A 201 -7.16 3.91 0.54
CA SER A 201 -8.58 4.05 0.90
C SER A 201 -9.49 3.21 0.00
N ALA A 202 -10.63 2.78 0.55
CA ALA A 202 -11.65 2.00 -0.14
C ALA A 202 -13.07 2.31 0.34
#